data_da470426cbc3a0516534a4ff1250f121
#
_entry.id   da470426cbc3a0516534a4ff1250f121
#
_cell.length_a   1.000
_cell.length_b   1.000
_cell.length_c   1.000
_cell.angle_alpha   90.00
_cell.angle_beta   90.00
_cell.angle_gamma   90.00
#
_symmetry.space_group_name_H-M   'P 1'
#
loop_
_entity.id
_entity.type
_entity.pdbx_description
1 polymer ?
#
loop_
_entity_poly.entity_id
_entity_poly.type
_entity_poly.pdbx_seq_one_letter_code
_entity_poly.pdbx_strand_id
1 'polypeptide(L)'
;MRPLAALLGASVLALAAAAAAQDDRIRDLTYAPSAVYRIDGAFRTATQIVFSPDETIQHAAVGDSVAWEVAAEGSVLFLKPRERHAPTNLLVVTDRGGEIRHYAFELTAGGGAGAVYQARFRYPDDERVAAEAALSRAAASAEERLVGLELAHGAVEGPRNLAYSVQGDAALQPSEVSDNGRFTVLRFPGGQAIPAVFEMDGQTERLVPYDVRGEFVVIHGVVRGLRLRRGQAVLCIFNEAFDDRPGATGTGTASPQVDRLPAGGAA
;
A
#
# COMPACT_ATOMS: atom_id res chain seq x y z
N MET A 1 -47.34 44.99 25.25
CA MET A 1 -46.43 44.55 24.18
C MET A 1 -45.85 43.20 24.61
N ARG A 2 -46.30 42.12 23.99
CA ARG A 2 -45.82 40.73 24.25
C ARG A 2 -44.85 40.31 23.18
N PRO A 3 -43.68 39.74 23.47
CA PRO A 3 -42.85 39.12 22.42
C PRO A 3 -43.30 37.67 22.18
N LEU A 4 -43.50 37.34 20.89
CA LEU A 4 -43.68 35.99 20.39
C LEU A 4 -42.36 35.23 20.51
N ALA A 5 -42.39 34.10 21.21
CA ALA A 5 -41.33 33.11 21.19
C ALA A 5 -41.54 32.16 19.96
N ALA A 6 -40.62 32.19 19.00
CA ALA A 6 -40.61 31.26 17.90
C ALA A 6 -39.93 29.96 18.33
N LEU A 7 -40.70 28.86 18.38
CA LEU A 7 -40.21 27.48 18.57
C LEU A 7 -39.70 26.98 17.23
N LEU A 8 -38.39 26.88 17.07
CA LEU A 8 -37.72 26.12 16.00
C LEU A 8 -37.71 24.62 16.37
N GLY A 9 -38.64 23.88 15.79
CA GLY A 9 -38.65 22.42 15.84
C GLY A 9 -37.60 21.84 14.93
N ALA A 10 -36.52 21.30 15.47
CA ALA A 10 -35.54 20.50 14.74
C ALA A 10 -36.10 19.09 14.52
N SER A 11 -36.59 18.82 13.30
CA SER A 11 -36.96 17.48 12.85
C SER A 11 -35.67 16.67 12.58
N VAL A 12 -35.28 15.81 13.51
CA VAL A 12 -34.25 14.79 13.29
C VAL A 12 -34.87 13.69 12.45
N LEU A 13 -34.58 13.68 11.15
CA LEU A 13 -34.90 12.56 10.26
C LEU A 13 -33.96 11.40 10.62
N ALA A 14 -34.43 10.46 11.43
CA ALA A 14 -33.76 9.18 11.65
C ALA A 14 -33.89 8.35 10.36
N LEU A 15 -32.83 8.28 9.54
CA LEU A 15 -32.68 7.27 8.49
C LEU A 15 -32.47 5.92 9.20
N ALA A 16 -33.55 5.18 9.37
CA ALA A 16 -33.47 3.76 9.71
C ALA A 16 -32.92 3.04 8.46
N ALA A 17 -31.64 2.72 8.46
CA ALA A 17 -31.09 1.76 7.51
C ALA A 17 -31.80 0.43 7.76
N ALA A 18 -32.70 0.04 6.87
CA ALA A 18 -33.30 -1.29 6.86
C ALA A 18 -32.15 -2.29 6.66
N ALA A 19 -31.71 -2.92 7.76
CA ALA A 19 -30.84 -4.10 7.67
C ALA A 19 -31.63 -5.13 6.86
N ALA A 20 -31.22 -5.41 5.63
CA ALA A 20 -31.79 -6.47 4.83
C ALA A 20 -31.63 -7.76 5.66
N ALA A 21 -32.73 -8.38 6.07
CA ALA A 21 -32.72 -9.64 6.82
C ALA A 21 -32.00 -10.65 5.93
N GLN A 22 -30.85 -11.16 6.39
CA GLN A 22 -30.13 -12.20 5.68
C GLN A 22 -31.02 -13.45 5.66
N ASP A 23 -31.20 -14.04 4.48
CA ASP A 23 -31.97 -15.28 4.31
C ASP A 23 -31.23 -16.44 5.01
N ASP A 24 -31.89 -17.15 5.92
CA ASP A 24 -31.30 -18.26 6.70
C ASP A 24 -30.72 -19.38 5.84
N ARG A 25 -31.09 -19.42 4.57
CA ARG A 25 -30.55 -20.37 3.57
C ARG A 25 -29.19 -19.97 3.05
N ILE A 26 -28.75 -18.74 3.34
CA ILE A 26 -27.40 -18.25 3.06
C ILE A 26 -26.66 -18.13 4.39
N ARG A 27 -25.62 -18.95 4.59
CA ARG A 27 -24.89 -19.03 5.86
C ARG A 27 -23.43 -18.66 5.69
N ASP A 28 -22.91 -17.90 6.63
CA ASP A 28 -21.47 -17.70 6.78
C ASP A 28 -20.91 -18.77 7.73
N LEU A 29 -19.86 -19.46 7.31
CA LEU A 29 -19.14 -20.47 8.07
C LEU A 29 -17.75 -19.94 8.37
N THR A 30 -17.30 -20.05 9.63
CA THR A 30 -15.93 -19.69 9.99
C THR A 30 -15.01 -20.88 9.79
N TYR A 31 -13.95 -20.71 9.03
CA TYR A 31 -12.96 -21.76 8.83
C TYR A 31 -12.22 -22.08 10.13
N ALA A 32 -12.13 -23.37 10.43
CA ALA A 32 -11.27 -23.91 11.47
C ALA A 32 -10.74 -25.29 11.01
N PRO A 33 -9.43 -25.57 11.13
CA PRO A 33 -8.80 -26.76 10.56
C PRO A 33 -9.37 -28.11 11.04
N SER A 34 -9.97 -28.13 12.23
CA SER A 34 -10.52 -29.36 12.84
C SER A 34 -12.03 -29.36 12.93
N ALA A 35 -12.72 -28.46 12.23
CA ALA A 35 -14.17 -28.38 12.26
C ALA A 35 -14.82 -29.32 11.23
N VAL A 36 -15.98 -29.85 11.61
CA VAL A 36 -16.89 -30.55 10.69
C VAL A 36 -18.10 -29.65 10.49
N TYR A 37 -18.39 -29.30 9.23
CA TYR A 37 -19.47 -28.41 8.85
C TYR A 37 -20.68 -29.19 8.39
N ARG A 38 -21.83 -28.91 8.98
CA ARG A 38 -23.07 -29.56 8.61
C ARG A 38 -23.76 -28.80 7.48
N ILE A 39 -24.07 -29.51 6.39
CA ILE A 39 -24.83 -29.04 5.24
C ILE A 39 -26.11 -29.85 5.09
N ASP A 40 -27.23 -29.17 5.26
CA ASP A 40 -28.55 -29.73 5.05
C ASP A 40 -29.02 -29.40 3.63
N GLY A 41 -29.02 -30.39 2.75
CA GLY A 41 -29.50 -30.27 1.37
C GLY A 41 -30.99 -30.66 1.26
N ALA A 42 -31.67 -30.13 0.23
CA ALA A 42 -33.03 -30.55 -0.10
C ALA A 42 -33.10 -31.11 -1.51
N PHE A 43 -34.01 -32.04 -1.70
CA PHE A 43 -34.25 -32.61 -3.03
C PHE A 43 -34.69 -31.52 -4.02
N ARG A 44 -34.21 -31.63 -5.24
CA ARG A 44 -34.45 -30.67 -6.34
C ARG A 44 -33.85 -29.28 -6.10
N THR A 45 -32.92 -29.14 -5.14
CA THR A 45 -32.22 -27.93 -4.80
C THR A 45 -30.70 -28.19 -4.84
N ALA A 46 -29.95 -27.26 -5.36
CA ALA A 46 -28.49 -27.27 -5.26
C ALA A 46 -28.03 -26.40 -4.10
N THR A 47 -26.98 -26.82 -3.41
CA THR A 47 -26.25 -26.01 -2.40
C THR A 47 -24.92 -25.62 -2.98
N GLN A 48 -24.57 -24.37 -2.83
CA GLN A 48 -23.26 -23.80 -3.20
C GLN A 48 -22.41 -23.65 -1.95
N ILE A 49 -21.18 -24.14 -1.96
CA ILE A 49 -20.18 -23.88 -0.95
C ILE A 49 -19.12 -22.96 -1.59
N VAL A 50 -18.88 -21.81 -0.99
CA VAL A 50 -17.95 -20.78 -1.49
C VAL A 50 -16.77 -20.70 -0.54
N PHE A 51 -15.59 -21.07 -1.04
CA PHE A 51 -14.30 -20.91 -0.35
C PHE A 51 -13.71 -19.52 -0.61
N SER A 52 -12.51 -19.24 -0.11
CA SER A 52 -11.82 -17.99 -0.44
C SER A 52 -11.61 -17.86 -1.96
N PRO A 53 -11.72 -16.65 -2.54
CA PRO A 53 -11.38 -16.44 -3.94
C PRO A 53 -9.95 -16.86 -4.32
N ASP A 54 -9.05 -16.87 -3.32
CA ASP A 54 -7.64 -17.24 -3.49
C ASP A 54 -7.42 -18.76 -3.39
N GLU A 55 -8.49 -19.54 -3.11
CA GLU A 55 -8.42 -20.99 -3.03
C GLU A 55 -8.87 -21.65 -4.32
N THR A 56 -8.18 -22.72 -4.70
CA THR A 56 -8.59 -23.60 -5.80
C THR A 56 -8.84 -25.00 -5.26
N ILE A 57 -10.01 -25.56 -5.53
CA ILE A 57 -10.34 -26.91 -5.13
C ILE A 57 -9.48 -27.89 -5.93
N GLN A 58 -8.68 -28.70 -5.21
CA GLN A 58 -7.84 -29.73 -5.79
C GLN A 58 -8.56 -31.05 -5.84
N HIS A 59 -9.27 -31.40 -4.75
CA HIS A 59 -9.98 -32.66 -4.59
C HIS A 59 -11.28 -32.48 -3.80
N ALA A 60 -12.32 -33.18 -4.21
CA ALA A 60 -13.57 -33.32 -3.47
C ALA A 60 -14.00 -34.79 -3.51
N ALA A 61 -14.15 -35.41 -2.34
CA ALA A 61 -14.51 -36.81 -2.21
C ALA A 61 -15.72 -36.92 -1.30
N VAL A 62 -16.86 -37.41 -1.84
CA VAL A 62 -18.09 -37.71 -1.10
C VAL A 62 -18.18 -39.18 -0.77
N GLY A 63 -18.60 -39.49 0.45
CA GLY A 63 -18.71 -40.87 0.91
C GLY A 63 -19.81 -41.68 0.18
N ASP A 64 -20.90 -41.01 -0.19
CA ASP A 64 -22.00 -41.63 -0.95
C ASP A 64 -22.22 -40.87 -2.27
N SER A 65 -21.58 -41.33 -3.33
CA SER A 65 -21.67 -40.76 -4.67
C SER A 65 -22.96 -41.11 -5.43
N VAL A 66 -23.74 -42.03 -4.92
CA VAL A 66 -25.07 -42.36 -5.48
C VAL A 66 -26.10 -41.34 -5.02
N ALA A 67 -26.09 -41.04 -3.71
CA ALA A 67 -27.01 -40.08 -3.11
C ALA A 67 -26.70 -38.61 -3.41
N TRP A 68 -25.44 -38.29 -3.74
CA TRP A 68 -25.01 -36.94 -3.93
C TRP A 68 -24.25 -36.73 -5.24
N GLU A 69 -24.65 -35.68 -5.95
CA GLU A 69 -23.90 -35.13 -7.08
C GLU A 69 -23.04 -34.00 -6.57
N VAL A 70 -21.75 -34.03 -6.91
CA VAL A 70 -20.74 -33.06 -6.48
C VAL A 70 -20.03 -32.52 -7.72
N ALA A 71 -19.99 -31.21 -7.87
CA ALA A 71 -19.23 -30.52 -8.95
C ALA A 71 -18.39 -29.39 -8.36
N ALA A 72 -17.13 -29.31 -8.73
CA ALA A 72 -16.19 -28.29 -8.28
C ALA A 72 -15.75 -27.40 -9.44
N GLU A 73 -15.71 -26.08 -9.23
CA GLU A 73 -15.24 -25.10 -10.20
C GLU A 73 -14.50 -23.97 -9.47
N GLY A 74 -13.19 -23.86 -9.67
CA GLY A 74 -12.35 -22.88 -9.01
C GLY A 74 -12.43 -22.96 -7.49
N SER A 75 -12.97 -21.93 -6.85
CA SER A 75 -13.19 -21.86 -5.39
C SER A 75 -14.62 -22.19 -4.97
N VAL A 76 -15.42 -22.77 -5.86
CA VAL A 76 -16.85 -23.04 -5.60
C VAL A 76 -17.15 -24.50 -5.77
N LEU A 77 -17.92 -25.05 -4.83
CA LEU A 77 -18.39 -26.42 -4.87
C LEU A 77 -19.93 -26.44 -4.90
N PHE A 78 -20.48 -27.22 -5.79
CA PHE A 78 -21.93 -27.44 -5.91
C PHE A 78 -22.27 -28.82 -5.42
N LEU A 79 -23.29 -28.93 -4.56
CA LEU A 79 -23.82 -30.16 -3.99
C LEU A 79 -25.30 -30.29 -4.35
N LYS A 80 -25.74 -31.49 -4.80
CA LYS A 80 -27.13 -31.74 -5.10
C LYS A 80 -27.50 -33.14 -4.63
N PRO A 81 -28.45 -33.27 -3.65
CA PRO A 81 -28.93 -34.56 -3.24
C PRO A 81 -29.82 -35.15 -4.34
N ARG A 82 -29.56 -36.43 -4.69
CA ARG A 82 -30.31 -37.22 -5.69
C ARG A 82 -31.34 -38.10 -5.03
N GLU A 83 -30.94 -38.79 -3.97
CA GLU A 83 -31.76 -39.80 -3.29
C GLU A 83 -31.69 -39.61 -1.77
N ARG A 84 -32.66 -40.23 -1.08
CA ARG A 84 -32.72 -40.22 0.38
C ARG A 84 -31.89 -41.39 0.91
N HIS A 85 -30.75 -41.06 1.46
CA HIS A 85 -29.85 -41.98 2.14
C HIS A 85 -29.55 -41.49 3.57
N ALA A 86 -28.81 -42.31 4.31
CA ALA A 86 -28.27 -41.91 5.60
C ALA A 86 -27.29 -40.71 5.44
N PRO A 87 -27.02 -39.93 6.50
CA PRO A 87 -26.00 -38.93 6.47
C PRO A 87 -24.65 -39.48 5.99
N THR A 88 -23.95 -38.69 5.18
CA THR A 88 -22.63 -39.07 4.66
C THR A 88 -21.64 -37.93 4.88
N ASN A 89 -20.36 -38.12 4.58
CA ASN A 89 -19.35 -37.08 4.64
C ASN A 89 -18.94 -36.62 3.25
N LEU A 90 -18.37 -35.43 3.22
CA LEU A 90 -17.64 -34.87 2.08
C LEU A 90 -16.34 -34.30 2.57
N LEU A 91 -15.24 -34.65 1.93
CA LEU A 91 -13.90 -34.11 2.21
C LEU A 91 -13.45 -33.26 1.02
N VAL A 92 -13.00 -32.07 1.29
CA VAL A 92 -12.50 -31.14 0.27
C VAL A 92 -11.09 -30.71 0.62
N VAL A 93 -10.21 -30.70 -0.37
CA VAL A 93 -8.85 -30.18 -0.28
C VAL A 93 -8.74 -29.03 -1.25
N THR A 94 -8.29 -27.89 -0.74
CA THR A 94 -8.02 -26.70 -1.55
C THR A 94 -6.56 -26.32 -1.46
N ASP A 95 -6.08 -25.60 -2.48
CA ASP A 95 -4.77 -24.96 -2.51
C ASP A 95 -4.95 -23.45 -2.57
N ARG A 96 -4.29 -22.74 -1.66
CA ARG A 96 -4.21 -21.29 -1.60
C ARG A 96 -2.76 -20.84 -1.77
N GLY A 97 -2.30 -20.82 -3.01
CA GLY A 97 -0.93 -20.37 -3.30
C GLY A 97 0.17 -21.23 -2.64
N GLY A 98 -0.04 -22.54 -2.54
CA GLY A 98 0.85 -23.52 -1.89
C GLY A 98 0.46 -23.89 -0.46
N GLU A 99 -0.48 -23.20 0.16
CA GLU A 99 -1.07 -23.57 1.45
C GLU A 99 -2.24 -24.51 1.23
N ILE A 100 -2.11 -25.76 1.68
CA ILE A 100 -3.17 -26.75 1.56
C ILE A 100 -4.12 -26.65 2.74
N ARG A 101 -5.43 -26.57 2.45
CA ARG A 101 -6.49 -26.55 3.44
C ARG A 101 -7.40 -27.75 3.28
N HIS A 102 -7.86 -28.26 4.43
CA HIS A 102 -8.74 -29.41 4.52
C HIS A 102 -10.08 -28.99 5.11
N TYR A 103 -11.16 -29.45 4.48
CA TYR A 103 -12.51 -29.22 4.94
C TYR A 103 -13.24 -30.54 5.05
N ALA A 104 -13.94 -30.75 6.17
CA ALA A 104 -14.78 -31.88 6.40
C ALA A 104 -16.23 -31.45 6.56
N PHE A 105 -17.13 -32.08 5.84
CA PHE A 105 -18.55 -31.81 5.89
C PHE A 105 -19.34 -33.09 6.27
N GLU A 106 -20.39 -32.87 7.03
CA GLU A 106 -21.48 -33.85 7.20
C GLU A 106 -22.65 -33.42 6.30
N LEU A 107 -23.08 -34.28 5.41
CA LEU A 107 -24.15 -34.02 4.47
C LEU A 107 -25.43 -34.77 4.88
N THR A 108 -26.54 -34.02 4.97
CA THR A 108 -27.87 -34.58 5.19
C THR A 108 -28.80 -34.15 4.08
N ALA A 109 -29.70 -35.06 3.63
CA ALA A 109 -30.71 -34.76 2.61
C ALA A 109 -32.12 -34.88 3.21
N GLY A 110 -32.90 -33.82 3.13
CA GLY A 110 -34.19 -33.74 3.77
C GLY A 110 -35.30 -33.05 2.96
N GLY A 111 -36.43 -32.79 3.61
CA GLY A 111 -37.64 -32.27 3.00
C GLY A 111 -37.73 -30.76 2.78
N GLY A 112 -36.62 -30.02 2.80
CA GLY A 112 -36.57 -28.60 2.39
C GLY A 112 -36.65 -27.57 3.49
N ALA A 113 -37.19 -27.84 4.66
CA ALA A 113 -37.14 -26.92 5.78
C ALA A 113 -35.69 -26.86 6.34
N GLY A 114 -35.02 -25.70 6.26
CA GLY A 114 -33.63 -25.51 6.71
C GLY A 114 -32.56 -25.85 5.67
N ALA A 115 -32.96 -26.13 4.41
CA ALA A 115 -31.98 -26.35 3.33
C ALA A 115 -31.06 -25.15 3.12
N VAL A 116 -29.78 -25.42 3.07
CA VAL A 116 -28.76 -24.40 2.77
C VAL A 116 -28.66 -24.24 1.26
N TYR A 117 -28.80 -22.99 0.77
CA TYR A 117 -28.58 -22.66 -0.64
C TYR A 117 -27.15 -22.23 -0.89
N GLN A 118 -26.60 -21.50 0.04
CA GLN A 118 -25.19 -21.05 -0.04
C GLN A 118 -24.54 -21.09 1.34
N ALA A 119 -23.36 -21.66 1.43
CA ALA A 119 -22.48 -21.62 2.58
C ALA A 119 -21.18 -20.89 2.16
N ARG A 120 -20.86 -19.76 2.78
CA ARG A 120 -19.67 -18.98 2.48
C ARG A 120 -18.68 -19.08 3.64
N PHE A 121 -17.44 -19.40 3.33
CA PHE A 121 -16.39 -19.43 4.33
C PHE A 121 -15.84 -18.02 4.62
N ARG A 122 -15.62 -17.76 5.90
CA ARG A 122 -14.93 -16.62 6.46
C ARG A 122 -13.65 -17.06 7.11
N TYR A 123 -12.61 -16.25 7.01
CA TYR A 123 -11.27 -16.61 7.47
C TYR A 123 -10.73 -15.50 8.40
N PRO A 124 -11.22 -15.40 9.65
CA PRO A 124 -10.89 -14.29 10.54
C PRO A 124 -9.39 -14.22 10.87
N ASP A 125 -8.70 -15.35 10.91
CA ASP A 125 -7.24 -15.36 11.13
C ASP A 125 -6.47 -14.77 9.95
N ASP A 126 -6.86 -15.09 8.72
CA ASP A 126 -6.27 -14.51 7.51
C ASP A 126 -6.57 -13.00 7.42
N GLU A 127 -7.82 -12.62 7.72
CA GLU A 127 -8.25 -11.22 7.73
C GLU A 127 -7.42 -10.42 8.75
N ARG A 128 -7.15 -10.99 9.93
CA ARG A 128 -6.32 -10.38 10.96
C ARG A 128 -4.87 -10.22 10.48
N VAL A 129 -4.25 -11.28 9.95
CA VAL A 129 -2.88 -11.23 9.42
C VAL A 129 -2.76 -10.21 8.28
N ALA A 130 -3.74 -10.17 7.38
CA ALA A 130 -3.77 -9.19 6.30
C ALA A 130 -3.91 -7.75 6.82
N ALA A 131 -4.74 -7.52 7.85
CA ALA A 131 -4.90 -6.21 8.48
C ALA A 131 -3.62 -5.76 9.20
N GLU A 132 -2.96 -6.63 9.94
CA GLU A 132 -1.67 -6.36 10.59
C GLU A 132 -0.58 -6.01 9.57
N ALA A 133 -0.50 -6.76 8.47
CA ALA A 133 0.44 -6.49 7.38
C ALA A 133 0.14 -5.17 6.65
N ALA A 134 -1.14 -4.82 6.49
CA ALA A 134 -1.55 -3.54 5.91
C ALA A 134 -1.18 -2.37 6.82
N LEU A 135 -1.39 -2.51 8.13
CA LEU A 135 -1.01 -1.50 9.14
C LEU A 135 0.50 -1.27 9.17
N SER A 136 1.30 -2.35 9.17
CA SER A 136 2.76 -2.26 9.13
C SER A 136 3.27 -1.54 7.87
N ARG A 137 2.69 -1.85 6.70
CA ARG A 137 3.03 -1.15 5.46
C ARG A 137 2.65 0.33 5.49
N ALA A 138 1.48 0.66 6.06
CA ALA A 138 1.05 2.04 6.21
C ALA A 138 1.97 2.82 7.17
N ALA A 139 2.39 2.21 8.27
CA ALA A 139 3.35 2.80 9.21
C ALA A 139 4.70 3.08 8.54
N ALA A 140 5.28 2.10 7.85
CA ALA A 140 6.54 2.27 7.12
C ALA A 140 6.46 3.40 6.08
N SER A 141 5.36 3.46 5.31
CA SER A 141 5.18 4.54 4.32
C SER A 141 4.95 5.92 4.95
N ALA A 142 4.41 5.99 6.16
CA ALA A 142 4.28 7.25 6.90
C ALA A 142 5.62 7.72 7.44
N GLU A 143 6.44 6.81 7.95
CA GLU A 143 7.80 7.09 8.40
C GLU A 143 8.69 7.60 7.26
N GLU A 144 8.67 6.94 6.10
CA GLU A 144 9.39 7.40 4.91
C GLU A 144 8.98 8.83 4.49
N ARG A 145 7.68 9.14 4.57
CA ARG A 145 7.19 10.51 4.28
C ARG A 145 7.67 11.53 5.29
N LEU A 146 7.66 11.19 6.58
CA LEU A 146 8.19 12.08 7.63
C LEU A 146 9.68 12.34 7.43
N VAL A 147 10.47 11.29 7.22
CA VAL A 147 11.91 11.44 6.90
C VAL A 147 12.11 12.30 5.66
N GLY A 148 11.31 12.12 4.62
CA GLY A 148 11.35 12.96 3.42
C GLY A 148 11.06 14.43 3.69
N LEU A 149 10.07 14.74 4.54
CA LEU A 149 9.73 16.11 4.95
C LEU A 149 10.85 16.73 5.78
N GLU A 150 11.41 16.02 6.75
CA GLU A 150 12.54 16.50 7.59
C GLU A 150 13.79 16.78 6.75
N LEU A 151 14.10 15.91 5.79
CA LEU A 151 15.20 16.14 4.85
C LEU A 151 14.94 17.35 3.93
N ALA A 152 13.70 17.56 3.51
CA ALA A 152 13.32 18.70 2.68
C ALA A 152 13.44 20.02 3.47
N HIS A 153 12.97 20.05 4.73
CA HIS A 153 13.14 21.19 5.62
C HIS A 153 14.61 21.48 5.88
N GLY A 154 15.41 20.49 6.26
CA GLY A 154 16.83 20.67 6.55
C GLY A 154 17.65 21.19 5.36
N ALA A 155 17.22 20.93 4.12
CA ALA A 155 17.89 21.45 2.94
C ALA A 155 17.67 22.95 2.72
N VAL A 156 16.56 23.51 3.23
CA VAL A 156 16.16 24.90 3.04
C VAL A 156 16.25 25.77 4.29
N GLU A 157 16.47 25.18 5.47
CA GLU A 157 16.59 25.88 6.75
C GLU A 157 18.02 26.35 7.02
N GLY A 158 18.12 27.46 7.77
CA GLY A 158 19.37 28.05 8.22
C GLY A 158 19.76 29.33 7.44
N PRO A 159 20.82 29.97 7.86
CA PRO A 159 21.36 31.13 7.13
C PRO A 159 21.77 30.68 5.72
N ARG A 160 21.26 31.39 4.71
CA ARG A 160 21.50 31.08 3.30
C ARG A 160 22.57 32.01 2.70
N ASN A 161 23.51 31.39 2.04
CA ASN A 161 24.39 32.10 1.11
C ASN A 161 23.66 32.17 -0.26
N LEU A 162 23.50 33.40 -0.76
CA LEU A 162 22.94 33.72 -2.08
C LEU A 162 23.96 34.34 -3.02
N ALA A 163 25.22 34.46 -2.59
CA ALA A 163 26.29 35.06 -3.35
C ALA A 163 26.80 34.11 -4.45
N TYR A 164 26.00 33.94 -5.48
CA TYR A 164 26.31 33.14 -6.65
C TYR A 164 26.27 33.97 -7.92
N SER A 165 27.21 33.72 -8.80
CA SER A 165 27.20 34.26 -10.15
C SER A 165 27.02 33.17 -11.19
N VAL A 166 26.46 33.52 -12.35
CA VAL A 166 26.18 32.57 -13.44
C VAL A 166 26.76 33.12 -14.75
N GLN A 167 27.28 32.20 -15.58
CA GLN A 167 27.81 32.52 -16.89
C GLN A 167 27.51 31.40 -17.89
N GLY A 168 26.91 31.74 -19.03
CA GLY A 168 26.64 30.78 -20.10
C GLY A 168 25.20 30.86 -20.63
N ASP A 169 24.63 29.71 -21.02
CA ASP A 169 23.35 29.65 -21.69
C ASP A 169 22.19 29.85 -20.70
N ALA A 170 21.44 30.93 -20.87
CA ALA A 170 20.29 31.28 -20.03
C ALA A 170 19.16 30.18 -20.04
N ALA A 171 19.11 29.35 -21.05
CA ALA A 171 18.12 28.24 -21.10
C ALA A 171 18.34 27.16 -20.03
N LEU A 172 19.51 27.16 -19.39
CA LEU A 172 19.86 26.25 -18.27
C LEU A 172 19.79 26.93 -16.91
N GLN A 173 19.53 28.25 -16.86
CA GLN A 173 19.63 29.02 -15.64
C GLN A 173 18.53 28.62 -14.64
N PRO A 174 18.90 28.19 -13.41
CA PRO A 174 17.95 28.04 -12.33
C PRO A 174 17.39 29.41 -11.90
N SER A 175 16.18 29.45 -11.39
CA SER A 175 15.57 30.69 -10.86
C SER A 175 16.19 31.13 -9.53
N GLU A 176 16.81 30.20 -8.80
CA GLU A 176 17.50 30.48 -7.54
C GLU A 176 18.65 29.48 -7.37
N VAL A 177 19.76 29.98 -6.83
CA VAL A 177 20.89 29.18 -6.34
C VAL A 177 21.20 29.65 -4.93
N SER A 178 21.29 28.72 -4.00
CA SER A 178 21.63 29.04 -2.61
C SER A 178 22.33 27.84 -1.95
N ASP A 179 23.06 28.12 -0.88
CA ASP A 179 23.52 27.07 0.03
C ASP A 179 23.30 27.48 1.49
N ASN A 180 23.27 26.52 2.38
CA ASN A 180 23.16 26.71 3.82
C ASN A 180 24.44 26.28 4.57
N GLY A 181 25.57 26.24 3.87
CA GLY A 181 26.87 25.77 4.38
C GLY A 181 27.00 24.24 4.40
N ARG A 182 25.94 23.51 4.00
CA ARG A 182 25.88 22.03 3.98
C ARG A 182 25.45 21.48 2.63
N PHE A 183 24.41 22.10 2.05
CA PHE A 183 23.77 21.69 0.81
C PHE A 183 23.65 22.85 -0.13
N THR A 184 23.87 22.60 -1.40
CA THR A 184 23.57 23.59 -2.46
C THR A 184 22.22 23.23 -3.08
N VAL A 185 21.35 24.22 -3.19
CA VAL A 185 20.00 24.07 -3.72
C VAL A 185 19.86 24.91 -4.99
N LEU A 186 19.43 24.27 -6.07
CA LEU A 186 19.05 24.90 -7.33
C LEU A 186 17.54 24.79 -7.51
N ARG A 187 16.86 25.86 -7.95
CA ARG A 187 15.43 25.84 -8.22
C ARG A 187 15.15 25.94 -9.72
N PHE A 188 14.39 24.97 -10.25
CA PHE A 188 13.93 24.90 -11.64
C PHE A 188 12.38 24.87 -11.71
N PRO A 189 11.72 26.04 -11.71
CA PRO A 189 10.26 26.12 -11.66
C PRO A 189 9.58 25.70 -12.96
N GLY A 190 8.30 25.38 -12.88
CA GLY A 190 7.44 25.23 -14.05
C GLY A 190 7.73 24.02 -14.93
N GLY A 191 8.31 22.94 -14.40
CA GLY A 191 8.61 21.74 -15.20
C GLY A 191 9.81 21.91 -16.13
N GLN A 192 10.65 22.91 -15.90
CA GLN A 192 11.91 23.08 -16.62
C GLN A 192 12.73 21.80 -16.52
N ALA A 193 13.23 21.30 -17.66
CA ALA A 193 14.05 20.09 -17.67
C ALA A 193 15.36 20.30 -16.91
N ILE A 194 15.62 19.45 -15.93
CA ILE A 194 16.84 19.51 -15.10
C ILE A 194 18.03 19.10 -15.94
N PRO A 195 19.08 19.94 -16.05
CA PRO A 195 20.32 19.58 -16.77
C PRO A 195 21.17 18.61 -15.93
N ALA A 196 22.16 17.98 -16.57
CA ALA A 196 23.19 17.27 -15.85
C ALA A 196 24.07 18.26 -15.06
N VAL A 197 24.35 17.92 -13.80
CA VAL A 197 25.07 18.79 -12.86
C VAL A 197 26.46 18.22 -12.60
N PHE A 198 27.49 19.04 -12.83
CA PHE A 198 28.88 18.69 -12.59
C PHE A 198 29.49 19.70 -11.62
N GLU A 199 30.32 19.21 -10.71
CA GLU A 199 31.22 20.03 -9.92
C GLU A 199 32.44 20.40 -10.75
N MET A 200 32.88 21.63 -10.66
CA MET A 200 34.12 22.11 -11.27
C MET A 200 35.25 22.15 -10.22
N ASP A 201 36.31 21.41 -10.48
CA ASP A 201 37.56 21.48 -9.76
C ASP A 201 38.66 21.87 -10.75
N GLY A 202 38.93 23.18 -10.82
CA GLY A 202 39.78 23.77 -11.84
C GLY A 202 39.24 23.48 -13.25
N GLN A 203 39.95 22.71 -14.04
CA GLN A 203 39.54 22.29 -15.40
C GLN A 203 38.82 20.93 -15.45
N THR A 204 38.71 20.24 -14.34
CA THR A 204 38.11 18.92 -14.27
C THR A 204 36.64 19.03 -13.91
N GLU A 205 35.81 18.20 -14.56
CA GLU A 205 34.39 18.09 -14.25
C GLU A 205 34.15 16.72 -13.57
N ARG A 206 33.43 16.73 -12.47
CA ARG A 206 32.99 15.54 -11.77
C ARG A 206 31.47 15.54 -11.65
N LEU A 207 30.80 14.45 -12.03
CA LEU A 207 29.36 14.32 -11.83
C LEU A 207 29.06 14.37 -10.33
N VAL A 208 28.12 15.24 -9.94
CA VAL A 208 27.70 15.41 -8.54
C VAL A 208 26.44 14.62 -8.30
N PRO A 209 26.38 13.78 -7.23
CA PRO A 209 25.13 13.18 -6.81
C PRO A 209 24.18 14.25 -6.26
N TYR A 210 22.94 14.23 -6.73
CA TYR A 210 21.90 15.15 -6.27
C TYR A 210 20.56 14.45 -6.17
N ASP A 211 19.67 14.99 -5.34
CA ASP A 211 18.28 14.60 -5.24
C ASP A 211 17.38 15.62 -5.93
N VAL A 212 16.33 15.15 -6.60
CA VAL A 212 15.30 16.02 -7.18
C VAL A 212 14.06 15.94 -6.29
N ARG A 213 13.61 17.13 -5.83
CA ARG A 213 12.44 17.27 -4.95
C ARG A 213 11.52 18.37 -5.49
N GLY A 214 10.52 17.96 -6.28
CA GLY A 214 9.67 18.91 -6.97
C GLY A 214 10.48 19.78 -7.95
N GLU A 215 10.52 21.09 -7.72
CA GLU A 215 11.30 22.06 -8.50
C GLU A 215 12.72 22.30 -7.96
N PHE A 216 13.13 21.58 -6.91
CA PHE A 216 14.43 21.74 -6.29
C PHE A 216 15.37 20.58 -6.64
N VAL A 217 16.60 20.93 -6.95
CA VAL A 217 17.75 20.03 -7.06
C VAL A 217 18.63 20.30 -5.85
N VAL A 218 18.81 19.30 -5.00
CA VAL A 218 19.58 19.37 -3.75
C VAL A 218 20.87 18.60 -3.91
N ILE A 219 22.00 19.32 -3.91
CA ILE A 219 23.35 18.76 -3.99
C ILE A 219 23.86 18.56 -2.57
N HIS A 220 24.37 17.37 -2.28
CA HIS A 220 24.88 16.99 -0.96
C HIS A 220 26.29 17.53 -0.71
N GLY A 221 26.42 18.84 -0.67
CA GLY A 221 27.64 19.55 -0.41
C GLY A 221 27.55 21.01 -0.85
N VAL A 222 28.50 21.80 -0.39
CA VAL A 222 28.75 23.15 -0.90
C VAL A 222 30.00 23.07 -1.74
N VAL A 223 29.89 23.54 -2.97
CA VAL A 223 30.99 23.49 -3.96
C VAL A 223 31.37 24.88 -4.44
N ARG A 224 32.60 25.03 -4.87
CA ARG A 224 33.13 26.31 -5.41
C ARG A 224 32.46 26.65 -6.73
N GLY A 225 32.14 25.67 -7.56
CA GLY A 225 31.52 25.92 -8.84
C GLY A 225 30.81 24.71 -9.39
N LEU A 226 29.70 24.95 -10.11
CA LEU A 226 28.93 23.97 -10.81
C LEU A 226 28.90 24.24 -12.29
N ARG A 227 28.84 23.18 -13.10
CA ARG A 227 28.58 23.27 -14.53
C ARG A 227 27.35 22.47 -14.88
N LEU A 228 26.38 23.15 -15.48
CA LEU A 228 25.15 22.55 -15.96
C LEU A 228 25.26 22.28 -17.45
N ARG A 229 24.82 21.08 -17.90
CA ARG A 229 24.89 20.70 -19.32
C ARG A 229 23.58 20.04 -19.78
N ARG A 230 23.16 20.41 -20.98
CA ARG A 230 22.07 19.75 -21.69
C ARG A 230 22.28 19.86 -23.19
N GLY A 231 22.69 18.78 -23.84
CA GLY A 231 23.13 18.80 -25.23
C GLY A 231 24.35 19.69 -25.43
N GLN A 232 24.22 20.72 -26.25
CA GLN A 232 25.31 21.70 -26.50
C GLN A 232 25.27 22.91 -25.52
N ALA A 233 24.16 23.09 -24.80
CA ALA A 233 24.02 24.18 -23.86
C ALA A 233 24.85 23.96 -22.60
N VAL A 234 25.56 24.98 -22.15
CA VAL A 234 26.44 24.96 -20.96
C VAL A 234 26.20 26.23 -20.15
N LEU A 235 26.03 26.07 -18.82
CA LEU A 235 25.99 27.18 -17.87
C LEU A 235 26.93 26.85 -16.71
N CYS A 236 27.77 27.83 -16.32
CA CYS A 236 28.61 27.75 -15.13
C CYS A 236 28.00 28.57 -14.01
N ILE A 237 28.06 28.09 -12.78
CA ILE A 237 27.60 28.73 -11.55
C ILE A 237 28.79 28.80 -10.62
N PHE A 238 29.09 29.98 -10.08
CA PHE A 238 30.22 30.20 -9.19
C PHE A 238 29.73 30.64 -7.82
N ASN A 239 30.22 30.01 -6.76
CA ASN A 239 29.96 30.41 -5.38
C ASN A 239 30.98 31.45 -4.96
N GLU A 240 30.55 32.69 -4.90
CA GLU A 240 31.42 33.83 -4.58
C GLU A 240 31.81 33.93 -3.08
N ALA A 241 31.04 33.26 -2.23
CA ALA A 241 31.27 33.18 -0.79
C ALA A 241 31.76 31.78 -0.34
N PHE A 242 32.33 31.00 -1.25
CA PHE A 242 32.82 29.68 -0.92
C PHE A 242 33.92 29.69 0.15
N ASP A 243 33.69 28.96 1.24
CA ASP A 243 34.69 28.72 2.28
C ASP A 243 35.18 27.26 2.20
N ASP A 244 36.50 27.04 2.14
CA ASP A 244 37.12 25.72 2.07
C ASP A 244 36.94 24.88 3.37
N ARG A 245 36.30 25.45 4.39
CA ARG A 245 36.00 24.76 5.66
C ARG A 245 34.64 24.08 5.60
N PRO A 246 34.57 22.80 5.30
CA PRO A 246 33.29 22.10 5.25
C PRO A 246 32.62 22.05 6.63
N GLY A 247 31.39 22.50 6.71
CA GLY A 247 30.54 22.27 7.87
C GLY A 247 30.23 20.78 7.97
N ALA A 248 30.91 20.06 8.86
CA ALA A 248 30.66 18.64 9.09
C ALA A 248 29.26 18.47 9.68
N THR A 249 28.41 17.71 9.00
CA THR A 249 27.14 17.22 9.58
C THR A 249 27.40 15.95 10.35
N GLY A 250 27.17 15.92 11.66
CA GLY A 250 27.35 14.72 12.48
C GLY A 250 26.48 13.53 12.01
N THR A 251 25.34 13.79 11.37
CA THR A 251 24.37 12.77 10.92
C THR A 251 24.59 12.33 9.47
N GLY A 252 25.37 13.05 8.68
CA GLY A 252 25.56 12.77 7.24
C GLY A 252 24.31 13.03 6.37
N THR A 253 23.28 13.70 6.91
CA THR A 253 22.01 14.04 6.21
C THR A 253 21.71 15.53 6.31
N ALA A 254 20.67 15.99 5.62
CA ALA A 254 20.18 17.36 5.67
C ALA A 254 19.53 17.74 7.01
N SER A 255 19.06 16.77 7.78
CA SER A 255 18.36 16.98 9.04
C SER A 255 19.19 16.46 10.22
N PRO A 256 19.28 17.20 11.34
CA PRO A 256 19.92 16.72 12.57
C PRO A 256 19.12 15.58 13.24
N GLN A 257 17.87 15.36 12.84
CA GLN A 257 16.98 14.31 13.35
C GLN A 257 17.06 12.99 12.54
N VAL A 258 17.76 13.00 11.40
CA VAL A 258 17.86 11.85 10.51
C VAL A 258 19.32 11.45 10.33
N ASP A 259 19.71 10.28 10.85
CA ASP A 259 21.03 9.70 10.67
C ASP A 259 21.13 8.89 9.38
N ARG A 260 22.25 8.98 8.68
CA ARG A 260 22.59 8.06 7.60
C ARG A 260 23.20 6.80 8.19
N LEU A 261 22.44 5.71 8.18
CA LEU A 261 22.99 4.41 8.48
C LEU A 261 23.68 3.86 7.22
N PRO A 262 24.98 3.46 7.28
CA PRO A 262 25.60 2.76 6.17
C PRO A 262 24.83 1.46 5.92
N ALA A 263 24.50 1.18 4.65
CA ALA A 263 23.97 -0.13 4.28
C ALA A 263 24.99 -1.17 4.79
N GLY A 264 24.54 -2.06 5.70
CA GLY A 264 25.43 -2.99 6.40
C GLY A 264 26.28 -3.76 5.40
N GLY A 265 27.57 -3.52 5.46
CA GLY A 265 28.55 -4.42 4.87
C GLY A 265 28.42 -5.73 5.62
N ALA A 266 28.00 -6.80 4.94
CA ALA A 266 28.08 -8.14 5.44
C ALA A 266 29.54 -8.40 5.85
N ALA A 267 29.79 -8.65 7.12
CA ALA A 267 31.07 -9.16 7.61
C ALA A 267 31.19 -10.64 7.28
#